data_6e23f6a4e2016c66d5a14ac9ee038925
#
_entry.id   6e23f6a4e2016c66d5a14ac9ee038925
#
_cell.length_a   1.000
_cell.length_b   1.000
_cell.length_c   1.000
_cell.angle_alpha   90.00
_cell.angle_beta   90.00
_cell.angle_gamma   90.00
#
_symmetry.space_group_name_H-M   'P 1'
#
loop_
_entity.id
_entity.type
_entity.pdbx_description
1 polymer ?
#
loop_
_entity_poly.entity_id
_entity_poly.type
_entity_poly.pdbx_seq_one_letter_code
_entity_poly.pdbx_strand_id
1 'polypeptide(L)' 'MKVKNILFIMADQLRWDYLSCYGHPHLKTPHLDNLAKKGLMFESAYVQAPVCGPSRASYYTGRTVFSHGSTWNQVPLPIG' A
#
# COMPACT_ATOMS: atom_id res chain seq x y z
N MET A 1 6.75 11.00 21.29
CA MET A 1 6.89 9.54 21.36
C MET A 1 8.02 9.08 20.44
N LYS A 2 8.88 8.24 20.95
CA LYS A 2 10.00 7.72 20.16
C LYS A 2 9.62 6.36 19.54
N VAL A 3 9.57 6.30 18.21
CA VAL A 3 9.27 5.06 17.49
C VAL A 3 10.50 4.17 17.50
N LYS A 4 10.35 2.95 18.00
CA LYS A 4 11.45 1.96 18.06
C LYS A 4 11.36 0.92 16.95
N ASN A 5 10.16 0.55 16.57
CA ASN A 5 9.93 -0.51 15.58
C ASN A 5 8.80 -0.11 14.65
N ILE A 6 8.89 -0.55 13.38
CA ILE A 6 7.84 -0.38 12.39
C ILE A 6 7.53 -1.74 11.80
N LEU A 7 6.26 -2.13 11.80
CA LEU A 7 5.77 -3.29 11.06
C LEU A 7 4.98 -2.79 9.85
N PHE A 8 5.52 -3.04 8.66
CA PHE A 8 4.86 -2.67 7.40
C PHE A 8 4.15 -3.91 6.84
N ILE A 9 2.82 -3.84 6.72
CA ILE A 9 1.98 -4.95 6.24
C ILE A 9 1.39 -4.57 4.90
N MET A 10 1.54 -5.46 3.92
CA MET A 10 0.97 -5.29 2.58
C MET A 10 0.02 -6.45 2.28
N ALA A 11 -1.04 -6.15 1.54
CA ALA A 11 -1.93 -7.18 0.98
C ALA A 11 -1.86 -7.12 -0.54
N ASP A 12 -1.67 -8.28 -1.18
CA ASP A 12 -1.67 -8.37 -2.63
C ASP A 12 -3.10 -8.34 -3.16
N GLN A 13 -3.31 -7.61 -4.25
CA GLN A 13 -4.58 -7.56 -4.98
C GLN A 13 -5.79 -7.08 -4.15
N LEU A 14 -5.58 -6.48 -2.99
CA LEU A 14 -6.66 -6.01 -2.14
C LEU A 14 -7.14 -4.63 -2.59
N ARG A 15 -8.44 -4.50 -2.82
CA ARG A 15 -9.08 -3.19 -3.00
C ARG A 15 -9.38 -2.59 -1.63
N TRP A 16 -9.15 -1.29 -1.49
CA TRP A 16 -9.37 -0.56 -0.24
C TRP A 16 -10.84 -0.63 0.21
N ASP A 17 -11.77 -0.60 -0.74
CA ASP A 17 -13.21 -0.57 -0.46
C ASP A 17 -13.79 -1.95 -0.06
N TYR A 18 -12.97 -2.99 0.00
CA TYR A 18 -13.37 -4.28 0.57
C TYR A 18 -13.18 -4.36 2.09
N LEU A 19 -12.63 -3.32 2.69
CA LEU A 19 -12.51 -3.22 4.14
C LEU A 19 -13.74 -2.52 4.73
N SER A 20 -14.30 -3.05 5.81
CA SER A 20 -15.51 -2.47 6.39
C SER A 20 -15.28 -1.08 6.98
N CYS A 21 -14.05 -0.75 7.41
CA CYS A 21 -13.71 0.59 7.84
C CYS A 21 -13.78 1.64 6.71
N TYR A 22 -13.72 1.20 5.45
CA TYR A 22 -13.94 2.06 4.28
C TYR A 22 -15.34 1.90 3.67
N GLY A 23 -16.25 1.22 4.37
CA GLY A 23 -17.67 1.22 4.02
C GLY A 23 -18.18 0.05 3.19
N HIS A 24 -17.47 -1.08 3.14
CA HIS A 24 -17.99 -2.24 2.41
C HIS A 24 -19.33 -2.69 3.02
N PRO A 25 -20.40 -2.89 2.22
CA PRO A 25 -21.73 -3.12 2.74
C PRO A 25 -21.94 -4.51 3.38
N HIS A 26 -21.15 -5.49 2.99
CA HIS A 26 -21.35 -6.88 3.40
C HIS A 26 -20.18 -7.50 4.14
N LEU A 27 -18.95 -7.27 3.66
CA LEU A 27 -17.76 -7.82 4.30
C LEU A 27 -17.50 -7.14 5.63
N LYS A 28 -17.11 -7.93 6.61
CA LYS A 28 -16.74 -7.44 7.94
C LYS A 28 -15.27 -7.71 8.19
N THR A 29 -14.52 -6.68 8.53
CA THR A 29 -13.11 -6.76 8.88
C THR A 29 -12.89 -6.16 10.27
N PRO A 30 -13.39 -6.82 11.34
CA PRO A 30 -13.45 -6.21 12.67
C PRO A 30 -12.08 -5.89 13.26
N HIS A 31 -11.07 -6.68 12.97
CA HIS A 31 -9.71 -6.42 13.48
C HIS A 31 -9.06 -5.24 12.80
N LEU A 32 -9.24 -5.09 11.48
CA LEU A 32 -8.76 -3.93 10.74
C LEU A 32 -9.54 -2.67 11.14
N ASP A 33 -10.84 -2.79 11.34
CA ASP A 33 -11.68 -1.68 11.83
C ASP A 33 -11.21 -1.21 13.20
N ASN A 34 -10.89 -2.15 14.10
CA ASN A 34 -10.39 -1.83 15.42
C ASN A 34 -9.02 -1.13 15.36
N LEU A 35 -8.14 -1.59 14.49
CA LEU A 35 -6.86 -0.95 14.26
C LEU A 35 -7.04 0.47 13.73
N ALA A 36 -7.96 0.67 12.81
CA ALA A 36 -8.28 2.00 12.27
C ALA A 36 -8.80 2.95 13.37
N LYS A 37 -9.61 2.45 14.31
CA LYS A 37 -10.10 3.25 15.44
C LYS A 37 -8.99 3.65 16.40
N LYS A 38 -8.00 2.80 16.60
CA LYS A 38 -6.88 3.05 17.52
C LYS A 38 -5.78 3.89 16.90
N GLY A 39 -5.67 3.90 15.59
CA GLY A 39 -4.62 4.58 14.86
C GLY A 39 -5.15 5.68 13.97
N LEU A 40 -4.46 5.91 12.88
CA LEU A 40 -4.82 6.90 11.87
C LEU A 40 -5.20 6.18 10.57
N MET A 41 -6.38 6.48 10.04
CA MET A 41 -6.85 5.94 8.77
C MET A 41 -6.77 7.03 7.70
N PHE A 42 -6.07 6.74 6.60
CA PHE A 42 -5.97 7.66 5.48
C PHE A 42 -7.11 7.42 4.51
N GLU A 43 -7.85 8.48 4.18
CA GLU A 43 -8.94 8.42 3.19
C GLU A 43 -8.46 8.69 1.77
N SER A 44 -7.35 9.38 1.61
CA SER A 44 -6.82 9.82 0.32
C SER A 44 -5.32 9.55 0.24
N ALA A 45 -4.94 8.29 0.28
CA ALA A 45 -3.57 7.85 0.09
C ALA A 45 -3.39 7.33 -1.34
N TYR A 46 -2.34 7.77 -2.02
CA TYR A 46 -2.11 7.46 -3.43
C TYR A 46 -0.76 6.78 -3.63
N VAL A 47 -0.72 5.87 -4.60
CA VAL A 47 0.49 5.16 -4.99
C VAL A 47 1.13 5.83 -6.21
N GLN A 48 2.39 5.51 -6.49
CA GLN A 48 3.09 6.01 -7.67
C GLN A 48 2.57 5.38 -8.97
N ALA A 49 2.07 4.15 -8.89
CA ALA A 49 1.44 3.48 -10.02
C ALA A 49 0.44 2.44 -9.50
N PRO A 50 -0.75 2.30 -10.11
CA PRO A 50 -1.79 1.38 -9.64
C PRO A 50 -1.57 -0.07 -10.13
N VAL A 51 -0.33 -0.50 -10.29
CA VAL A 51 0.06 -1.84 -10.72
C VAL A 51 1.13 -2.36 -9.78
N CYS A 52 1.09 -3.66 -9.47
CA CYS A 52 1.91 -4.28 -8.42
C CYS A 52 3.42 -4.04 -8.60
N GLY A 53 3.96 -4.38 -9.76
CA GLY A 53 5.39 -4.26 -10.05
C GLY A 53 5.92 -2.84 -9.89
N PRO A 54 5.38 -1.86 -10.64
CA PRO A 54 5.81 -0.48 -10.54
C PRO A 54 5.64 0.12 -9.14
N SER A 55 4.52 -0.17 -8.48
CA SER A 55 4.26 0.32 -7.13
C SER A 55 5.27 -0.25 -6.13
N ARG A 56 5.50 -1.57 -6.17
CA ARG A 56 6.47 -2.22 -5.29
C ARG A 56 7.88 -1.70 -5.54
N ALA A 57 8.27 -1.52 -6.80
CA ALA A 57 9.55 -0.93 -7.14
C ALA A 57 9.69 0.47 -6.54
N SER A 58 8.64 1.27 -6.57
CA SER A 58 8.65 2.62 -6.00
C SER A 58 8.88 2.60 -4.49
N TYR A 59 8.13 1.80 -3.71
CA TYR A 59 8.34 1.86 -2.25
C TYR A 59 9.56 1.07 -1.78
N TYR A 60 10.04 0.08 -2.54
CA TYR A 60 11.30 -0.59 -2.20
C TYR A 60 12.52 0.28 -2.48
N THR A 61 12.49 1.08 -3.54
CA THR A 61 13.61 1.95 -3.92
C THR A 61 13.50 3.37 -3.38
N GLY A 62 12.31 3.79 -2.96
CA GLY A 62 12.04 5.18 -2.61
C GLY A 62 12.04 6.12 -3.81
N ARG A 63 11.81 5.58 -5.01
CA ARG A 63 11.86 6.35 -6.27
C ARG A 63 10.51 6.32 -6.99
N THR A 64 10.28 7.33 -7.83
CA THR A 64 9.13 7.35 -8.72
C THR A 64 9.33 6.38 -9.88
N VAL A 65 8.24 6.03 -10.58
CA VAL A 65 8.28 5.13 -11.74
C VAL A 65 9.22 5.68 -12.83
N PHE A 66 9.20 6.97 -13.08
CA PHE A 66 10.12 7.59 -14.05
C PHE A 66 11.58 7.42 -13.64
N SER A 67 11.86 7.44 -12.35
CA SER A 67 13.23 7.32 -11.84
C SER A 67 13.76 5.89 -11.90
N HIS A 68 12.96 4.87 -11.50
CA HIS A 68 13.44 3.49 -11.48
C HIS A 68 13.21 2.73 -12.78
N GLY A 69 12.35 3.21 -13.68
CA GLY A 69 12.14 2.63 -15.00
C GLY A 69 11.32 1.36 -15.08
N SER A 70 10.88 0.79 -13.95
CA SER A 70 10.00 -0.37 -13.92
C SER A 70 8.55 0.07 -14.12
N THR A 71 8.11 0.17 -15.37
CA THR A 71 6.83 0.78 -15.74
C THR A 71 5.66 -0.19 -15.77
N TRP A 72 5.92 -1.50 -15.72
CA TRP A 72 4.90 -2.53 -15.75
C TRP A 72 5.37 -3.78 -15.01
N ASN A 73 4.46 -4.71 -14.76
CA ASN A 73 4.81 -6.00 -14.17
C ASN A 73 5.81 -6.72 -15.07
N GLN A 74 6.76 -7.44 -14.47
CA GLN A 74 7.81 -8.18 -15.15
C GLN A 74 8.84 -7.31 -15.89
N VAL A 75 8.80 -6.00 -15.71
CA VAL A 75 9.89 -5.11 -16.14
C VAL A 75 10.89 -5.04 -14.98
N PRO A 76 12.11 -5.57 -15.13
CA PRO A 76 13.07 -5.58 -14.03
C PRO A 76 13.58 -4.17 -13.71
N LEU A 77 14.03 -4.01 -12.46
CA LEU A 77 14.72 -2.79 -12.07
C LEU A 77 16.11 -2.77 -12.75
N PRO A 78 16.52 -1.64 -13.31
CA PRO A 78 17.86 -1.55 -13.87
C PRO A 78 18.93 -1.61 -12.78
N ILE A 79 20.11 -2.12 -13.13
CA ILE A 79 21.27 -2.17 -12.25
C ILE A 79 21.87 -0.78 -12.17
N GLY A 80 22.11 -0.32 -10.98
CA GLY A 80 22.73 1.00 -10.76
C GLY A 80 21.96 1.93 -9.87
#